data_43fba6f557b74d279e6ba1bd654c5226
#
_entry.id   43fba6f557b74d279e6ba1bd654c5226
#
_cell.length_a   1.000
_cell.length_b   1.000
_cell.length_c   1.000
_cell.angle_alpha   90.00
_cell.angle_beta   90.00
_cell.angle_gamma   90.00
#
_symmetry.space_group_name_H-M   'P 1'
#
loop_
_entity.id
_entity.type
_entity.pdbx_description
1 polymer ?
#
loop_
_entity_poly.entity_id
_entity_poly.type
_entity_poly.pdbx_seq_one_letter_code
_entity_poly.pdbx_strand_id
1 'polypeptide(L)'
;MTRIAYLFLAAISRARVGTGAPARSSRAQLGSCLRPRQHCIFYSLLGAALIASASPATAETRPRYGGTLRVMLQSAPDALDLPANPTPADYWDAVRTLSLIGDTLVKLDAQGRPQPALSVAWQGDLSARHWQFTLRRGVKFHDGSPASPAAIAQILGAIHSGWSVRAAADSVTIESETAMPALLAELALPRNLLLKQNNNDNRVPIGTGPFLVAEWQPGKLLKLAANEESWAGRPFVDAIEIEFGKSLRDQAIALELDKTDVIEAAPQAGSGSQRHSPLSSMSLPVDLLALVFSPNSRAQDARLREALALAIERKPIQSVLLKGAGEPAASILPNWMTGYSGVFSALANPQRARTLLANSRQPVLNLSYDPRDPQAQLIAERIALNAREVGITVQVSLSGAEDIRLMRVVLPSPDPSASLAEAARQLGLPQPAFPPPRGNPLEDLYQAERGLLNGYAVVPLFHLPVASAASTRVRDWATDRLGEWSESGSSLADAWLADRLNDLRPADSRPEAGSR
;
A
#
# COMPACT_ATOMS: atom_id res chain seq x y z
N MET A 1 0.56 -35.48 -27.10
CA MET A 1 -0.80 -36.02 -27.23
C MET A 1 -1.70 -35.12 -26.38
N THR A 2 -2.70 -34.36 -26.73
CA THR A 2 -3.43 -34.22 -27.99
C THR A 2 -3.99 -32.80 -28.01
N ARG A 3 -3.95 -32.14 -29.17
CA ARG A 3 -4.54 -30.84 -29.56
C ARG A 3 -6.07 -30.88 -29.53
N ILE A 4 -6.71 -29.71 -29.33
CA ILE A 4 -7.92 -29.21 -30.03
C ILE A 4 -8.03 -27.71 -29.60
N ALA A 5 -7.74 -26.73 -30.37
CA ALA A 5 -8.22 -26.21 -31.64
C ALA A 5 -9.38 -25.18 -31.47
N TYR A 6 -9.03 -23.95 -31.81
CA TYR A 6 -9.88 -22.75 -32.03
C TYR A 6 -10.89 -22.93 -33.15
N LEU A 7 -12.00 -22.21 -33.08
CA LEU A 7 -12.74 -21.76 -34.26
C LEU A 7 -13.43 -20.40 -34.03
N PHE A 8 -12.94 -19.42 -34.77
CA PHE A 8 -13.54 -18.15 -35.14
C PHE A 8 -14.67 -18.36 -36.12
N LEU A 9 -15.71 -17.50 -36.10
CA LEU A 9 -16.44 -17.13 -37.33
C LEU A 9 -17.07 -15.73 -37.19
N ALA A 10 -16.51 -14.83 -38.00
CA ALA A 10 -17.08 -13.54 -38.35
C ALA A 10 -18.03 -13.70 -39.56
N ALA A 11 -19.13 -13.00 -39.60
CA ALA A 11 -19.93 -12.82 -40.83
C ALA A 11 -20.35 -11.36 -40.98
N ILE A 12 -19.77 -10.75 -41.98
CA ILE A 12 -20.14 -9.47 -42.59
C ILE A 12 -21.23 -9.77 -43.63
N SER A 13 -22.32 -9.01 -43.67
CA SER A 13 -23.19 -8.97 -44.85
C SER A 13 -23.51 -7.55 -45.24
N ARG A 14 -23.25 -7.26 -46.51
CA ARG A 14 -23.43 -6.01 -47.23
C ARG A 14 -24.87 -5.87 -47.75
N ALA A 15 -25.33 -4.65 -47.73
CA ALA A 15 -26.54 -4.18 -48.44
C ALA A 15 -26.40 -4.22 -49.95
N ARG A 16 -27.53 -4.43 -50.66
CA ARG A 16 -27.72 -3.95 -52.02
C ARG A 16 -29.17 -3.53 -52.26
N VAL A 17 -29.29 -2.38 -52.84
CA VAL A 17 -30.47 -1.64 -53.32
C VAL A 17 -31.03 -2.28 -54.60
N GLY A 18 -32.34 -2.25 -54.77
CA GLY A 18 -32.99 -2.58 -56.04
C GLY A 18 -34.44 -2.09 -56.10
N THR A 19 -34.66 -1.17 -56.96
CA THR A 19 -35.86 -0.41 -57.32
C THR A 19 -36.91 -1.23 -58.07
N GLY A 20 -38.20 -0.89 -57.96
CA GLY A 20 -39.23 -1.22 -58.94
C GLY A 20 -40.64 -1.39 -58.40
N ALA A 21 -41.52 -0.40 -58.63
CA ALA A 21 -42.96 -0.48 -58.60
C ALA A 21 -43.45 -0.84 -60.03
N PRO A 22 -44.76 -0.99 -60.42
CA PRO A 22 -46.01 -0.84 -59.65
C PRO A 22 -47.17 -1.85 -60.05
N ALA A 23 -48.28 -1.67 -59.41
CA ALA A 23 -49.68 -1.73 -59.97
C ALA A 23 -50.58 -2.92 -59.66
N ARG A 24 -51.78 -2.51 -59.19
CA ARG A 24 -53.16 -2.86 -59.43
C ARG A 24 -53.84 -4.09 -58.82
N SER A 25 -54.74 -3.74 -57.93
CA SER A 25 -56.21 -3.91 -57.89
C SER A 25 -56.81 -5.32 -57.92
N SER A 26 -57.63 -5.61 -56.95
CA SER A 26 -59.02 -5.96 -57.00
C SER A 26 -59.58 -6.44 -55.68
N ARG A 27 -60.54 -5.77 -55.23
CA ARG A 27 -61.88 -6.02 -54.69
C ARG A 27 -62.32 -7.40 -54.18
N ALA A 28 -62.86 -7.30 -52.97
CA ALA A 28 -64.13 -7.92 -52.48
C ALA A 28 -63.92 -9.32 -51.81
N GLN A 29 -64.34 -9.59 -50.62
CA GLN A 29 -65.68 -9.59 -50.04
C GLN A 29 -65.67 -10.02 -48.58
N LEU A 30 -66.56 -9.46 -47.85
CA LEU A 30 -67.20 -9.79 -46.61
C LEU A 30 -67.16 -11.25 -46.14
N GLY A 31 -66.84 -11.45 -44.88
CA GLY A 31 -67.06 -12.67 -44.10
C GLY A 31 -66.89 -12.45 -42.63
N SER A 32 -67.96 -12.29 -41.95
CA SER A 32 -68.17 -11.99 -40.52
C SER A 32 -67.61 -13.00 -39.53
N CYS A 33 -67.46 -12.48 -38.34
CA CYS A 33 -67.69 -13.11 -37.02
C CYS A 33 -66.51 -13.63 -36.15
N LEU A 34 -66.39 -12.96 -35.01
CA LEU A 34 -66.19 -13.49 -33.67
C LEU A 34 -64.77 -14.04 -33.32
N ARG A 35 -63.95 -13.39 -32.53
CA ARG A 35 -63.90 -13.15 -31.11
C ARG A 35 -62.59 -12.47 -30.74
N PRO A 36 -62.59 -11.32 -30.11
CA PRO A 36 -61.37 -10.74 -29.52
C PRO A 36 -61.35 -11.02 -28.01
N ARG A 37 -60.68 -12.05 -27.60
CA ARG A 37 -60.45 -12.24 -26.14
C ARG A 37 -59.15 -12.87 -25.73
N GLN A 38 -58.27 -13.21 -26.64
CA GLN A 38 -56.98 -13.87 -26.25
C GLN A 38 -55.73 -13.00 -26.43
N HIS A 39 -55.79 -11.85 -27.05
CA HIS A 39 -54.60 -11.01 -27.26
C HIS A 39 -54.34 -9.95 -26.15
N CYS A 40 -55.37 -9.60 -25.35
CA CYS A 40 -55.17 -8.64 -24.25
C CYS A 40 -54.39 -9.21 -23.06
N ILE A 41 -54.40 -10.54 -22.84
CA ILE A 41 -53.68 -11.17 -21.74
C ILE A 41 -52.18 -11.27 -22.03
N PHE A 42 -51.79 -11.42 -23.30
CA PHE A 42 -50.35 -11.49 -23.67
C PHE A 42 -49.65 -10.14 -23.58
N TYR A 43 -50.29 -9.04 -23.88
CA TYR A 43 -49.71 -7.69 -23.73
C TYR A 43 -49.66 -7.24 -22.28
N SER A 44 -50.56 -7.68 -21.42
CA SER A 44 -50.55 -7.41 -19.99
C SER A 44 -49.43 -8.17 -19.27
N LEU A 45 -49.12 -9.40 -19.68
CA LEU A 45 -48.01 -10.19 -19.14
C LEU A 45 -46.62 -9.70 -19.63
N LEU A 46 -46.53 -9.18 -20.88
CA LEU A 46 -45.32 -8.59 -21.41
C LEU A 46 -45.01 -7.22 -20.76
N GLY A 47 -46.03 -6.42 -20.44
CA GLY A 47 -45.88 -5.17 -19.69
C GLY A 47 -45.49 -5.38 -18.23
N ALA A 48 -45.99 -6.42 -17.56
CA ALA A 48 -45.61 -6.77 -16.19
C ALA A 48 -44.20 -7.36 -16.10
N ALA A 49 -43.74 -8.08 -17.14
CA ALA A 49 -42.36 -8.61 -17.19
C ALA A 49 -41.31 -7.51 -17.44
N LEU A 50 -41.66 -6.43 -18.14
CA LEU A 50 -40.79 -5.27 -18.37
C LEU A 50 -40.65 -4.37 -17.11
N ILE A 51 -41.66 -4.33 -16.25
CA ILE A 51 -41.61 -3.57 -14.99
C ILE A 51 -40.85 -4.36 -13.89
N ALA A 52 -40.86 -5.70 -13.95
CA ALA A 52 -40.11 -6.55 -12.98
C ALA A 52 -38.59 -6.60 -13.21
N SER A 53 -38.11 -6.11 -14.36
CA SER A 53 -36.66 -6.03 -14.67
C SER A 53 -36.01 -4.66 -14.36
N ALA A 54 -36.75 -3.71 -13.78
CA ALA A 54 -36.14 -2.52 -13.19
C ALA A 54 -35.45 -2.92 -11.90
N SER A 55 -34.19 -3.38 -12.00
CA SER A 55 -33.29 -3.45 -10.85
C SER A 55 -33.33 -2.07 -10.19
N PRO A 56 -33.53 -2.00 -8.85
CA PRO A 56 -33.38 -0.72 -8.18
C PRO A 56 -31.97 -0.22 -8.50
N ALA A 57 -31.86 0.84 -9.28
CA ALA A 57 -30.63 1.58 -9.37
C ALA A 57 -30.36 2.03 -7.94
N THR A 58 -29.37 1.42 -7.28
CA THR A 58 -28.82 1.96 -6.04
C THR A 58 -28.38 3.36 -6.41
N ALA A 59 -29.08 4.36 -5.90
CA ALA A 59 -28.67 5.75 -6.05
C ALA A 59 -27.28 5.83 -5.39
N GLU A 60 -26.23 5.87 -6.22
CA GLU A 60 -24.89 6.17 -5.75
C GLU A 60 -24.97 7.52 -5.04
N THR A 61 -24.76 7.50 -3.74
CA THR A 61 -24.74 8.73 -2.94
C THR A 61 -23.57 9.57 -3.44
N ARG A 62 -23.87 10.77 -3.93
CA ARG A 62 -22.84 11.69 -4.45
C ARG A 62 -21.91 12.09 -3.32
N PRO A 63 -20.59 12.21 -3.57
CA PRO A 63 -19.64 12.75 -2.58
C PRO A 63 -20.12 14.09 -2.03
N ARG A 64 -19.97 14.29 -0.74
CA ARG A 64 -20.37 15.52 -0.04
C ARG A 64 -19.15 16.19 0.57
N TYR A 65 -19.12 17.50 0.49
CA TYR A 65 -18.12 18.30 1.17
C TYR A 65 -18.54 18.52 2.62
N GLY A 66 -17.55 18.53 3.52
CA GLY A 66 -17.72 18.89 4.91
C GLY A 66 -17.37 17.82 5.93
N GLY A 67 -17.27 18.26 7.18
CA GLY A 67 -17.04 17.40 8.32
C GLY A 67 -15.58 17.16 8.66
N THR A 68 -15.35 16.56 9.84
CA THR A 68 -14.02 16.17 10.33
C THR A 68 -13.89 14.66 10.37
N LEU A 69 -12.86 14.14 9.71
CA LEU A 69 -12.46 12.74 9.74
C LEU A 69 -11.54 12.52 10.94
N ARG A 70 -11.91 11.58 11.82
CA ARG A 70 -11.15 11.26 13.04
C ARG A 70 -10.37 9.98 12.83
N VAL A 71 -9.06 10.05 13.06
CA VAL A 71 -8.10 8.96 12.84
C VAL A 71 -7.37 8.66 14.14
N MET A 72 -7.08 7.41 14.42
CA MET A 72 -6.21 7.01 15.52
C MET A 72 -5.05 6.17 15.01
N LEU A 73 -3.83 6.48 15.50
CA LEU A 73 -2.58 5.83 15.13
C LEU A 73 -1.81 5.35 16.37
N GLN A 74 -0.97 4.31 16.18
CA GLN A 74 -0.17 3.73 17.26
C GLN A 74 1.04 4.57 17.62
N SER A 75 1.72 5.14 16.64
CA SER A 75 2.91 5.93 16.87
C SER A 75 2.63 7.16 17.73
N ALA A 76 3.67 7.69 18.34
CA ALA A 76 3.60 8.94 19.11
C ALA A 76 4.77 9.84 18.67
N PRO A 77 4.71 10.43 17.45
CA PRO A 77 5.84 11.15 16.87
C PRO A 77 6.10 12.48 17.61
N ASP A 78 7.38 12.73 17.89
CA ASP A 78 7.81 14.01 18.47
C ASP A 78 7.99 15.11 17.41
N ALA A 79 8.11 14.72 16.13
CA ALA A 79 8.24 15.61 14.98
C ALA A 79 7.42 15.09 13.79
N LEU A 80 7.05 16.00 12.89
CA LEU A 80 6.38 15.67 11.63
C LEU A 80 7.43 15.48 10.52
N ASP A 81 8.20 14.40 10.64
CA ASP A 81 9.22 13.98 9.67
C ASP A 81 9.27 12.46 9.54
N LEU A 82 10.07 11.96 8.62
CA LEU A 82 10.36 10.54 8.53
C LEU A 82 11.45 10.19 9.53
N PRO A 83 11.19 9.28 10.50
CA PRO A 83 12.19 8.91 11.49
C PRO A 83 13.41 8.27 10.84
N ALA A 84 14.61 8.51 11.37
CA ALA A 84 15.86 7.96 10.84
C ALA A 84 15.94 6.43 10.98
N ASN A 85 15.41 5.88 12.07
CA ASN A 85 15.37 4.44 12.36
C ASN A 85 13.97 4.06 12.87
N PRO A 86 12.97 4.06 11.99
CA PRO A 86 11.58 3.83 12.37
C PRO A 86 11.32 2.35 12.68
N THR A 87 10.39 2.09 13.61
CA THR A 87 9.64 0.84 13.53
C THR A 87 8.72 0.88 12.31
N PRO A 88 8.19 -0.26 11.83
CA PRO A 88 7.20 -0.23 10.75
C PRO A 88 5.96 0.60 11.10
N ALA A 89 5.47 0.58 12.34
CA ALA A 89 4.36 1.43 12.76
C ALA A 89 4.73 2.91 12.64
N ASP A 90 5.87 3.34 13.18
CA ASP A 90 6.35 4.72 13.08
C ASP A 90 6.51 5.15 11.60
N TYR A 91 7.03 4.25 10.76
CA TYR A 91 7.20 4.53 9.34
C TYR A 91 5.86 4.73 8.63
N TRP A 92 4.94 3.75 8.76
CA TRP A 92 3.64 3.82 8.09
C TRP A 92 2.81 5.01 8.56
N ASP A 93 2.83 5.32 9.85
CA ASP A 93 2.11 6.46 10.40
C ASP A 93 2.70 7.79 9.93
N ALA A 94 4.04 7.89 9.85
CA ALA A 94 4.70 9.05 9.27
C ALA A 94 4.36 9.20 7.78
N VAL A 95 4.42 8.14 6.98
CA VAL A 95 4.05 8.16 5.56
C VAL A 95 2.60 8.60 5.37
N ARG A 96 1.66 7.98 6.10
CA ARG A 96 0.22 8.31 6.05
C ARG A 96 -0.05 9.77 6.38
N THR A 97 0.66 10.29 7.37
CA THR A 97 0.50 11.67 7.82
C THR A 97 1.14 12.67 6.85
N LEU A 98 2.40 12.43 6.47
CA LEU A 98 3.17 13.37 5.65
C LEU A 98 2.67 13.44 4.20
N SER A 99 2.13 12.34 3.66
CA SER A 99 1.54 12.33 2.32
C SER A 99 0.23 13.12 2.21
N LEU A 100 -0.41 13.47 3.34
CA LEU A 100 -1.51 14.43 3.37
C LEU A 100 -1.03 15.89 3.29
N ILE A 101 0.23 16.14 3.70
CA ILE A 101 0.82 17.48 3.79
C ILE A 101 1.66 17.80 2.55
N GLY A 102 2.36 16.82 1.98
CA GLY A 102 3.29 17.01 0.86
C GLY A 102 3.06 16.08 -0.31
N ASP A 103 3.62 16.43 -1.45
CA ASP A 103 3.64 15.63 -2.66
C ASP A 103 5.07 15.31 -3.07
N THR A 104 5.23 14.26 -3.88
CA THR A 104 6.47 13.92 -4.59
C THR A 104 6.46 14.46 -6.02
N LEU A 105 7.60 14.43 -6.71
CA LEU A 105 7.65 14.78 -8.15
C LEU A 105 6.91 13.78 -9.01
N VAL A 106 7.01 12.50 -8.67
CA VAL A 106 6.46 11.35 -9.40
C VAL A 106 5.80 10.44 -8.39
N LYS A 107 4.68 9.81 -8.75
CA LYS A 107 4.06 8.72 -7.98
C LYS A 107 4.23 7.40 -8.74
N LEU A 108 4.06 6.27 -8.07
CA LEU A 108 3.95 4.97 -8.72
C LEU A 108 2.50 4.47 -8.58
N ASP A 109 1.98 3.81 -9.62
CA ASP A 109 0.73 3.07 -9.47
C ASP A 109 1.00 1.70 -8.80
N ALA A 110 -0.08 0.97 -8.49
CA ALA A 110 0.00 -0.34 -7.83
C ALA A 110 0.78 -1.41 -8.62
N GLN A 111 1.13 -1.14 -9.89
CA GLN A 111 1.98 -1.98 -10.74
C GLN A 111 3.43 -1.46 -10.82
N GLY A 112 3.79 -0.43 -10.05
CA GLY A 112 5.11 0.18 -10.07
C GLY A 112 5.39 1.09 -11.27
N ARG A 113 4.36 1.48 -12.03
CA ARG A 113 4.54 2.34 -13.20
C ARG A 113 4.53 3.81 -12.79
N PRO A 114 5.51 4.61 -13.24
CA PRO A 114 5.57 6.03 -12.91
C PRO A 114 4.34 6.80 -13.42
N GLN A 115 3.76 7.61 -12.53
CA GLN A 115 2.62 8.48 -12.79
C GLN A 115 2.98 9.93 -12.52
N PRO A 116 2.44 10.89 -13.28
CA PRO A 116 2.62 12.31 -13.02
C PRO A 116 2.08 12.73 -11.64
N ALA A 117 2.87 13.51 -10.90
CA ALA A 117 2.45 14.21 -9.69
C ALA A 117 2.79 15.71 -9.82
N LEU A 118 3.75 16.24 -9.09
CA LEU A 118 4.19 17.62 -9.30
C LEU A 118 5.01 17.80 -10.58
N SER A 119 5.63 16.74 -11.11
CA SER A 119 6.14 16.71 -12.48
C SER A 119 5.06 16.16 -13.42
N VAL A 120 4.81 16.86 -14.52
CA VAL A 120 3.85 16.45 -15.56
C VAL A 120 4.48 15.61 -16.67
N ALA A 121 5.80 15.70 -16.83
CA ALA A 121 6.58 14.94 -17.79
C ALA A 121 8.04 14.88 -17.35
N TRP A 122 8.74 13.84 -17.78
CA TRP A 122 10.17 13.64 -17.52
C TRP A 122 10.87 13.01 -18.71
N GLN A 123 12.17 13.24 -18.79
CA GLN A 123 13.05 12.66 -19.80
C GLN A 123 14.39 12.32 -19.16
N GLY A 124 14.86 11.09 -19.37
CA GLY A 124 16.19 10.63 -19.01
C GLY A 124 17.07 10.43 -20.24
N ASP A 125 18.37 10.59 -20.10
CA ASP A 125 19.33 10.22 -21.13
C ASP A 125 19.60 8.70 -21.17
N LEU A 126 20.24 8.21 -22.22
CA LEU A 126 20.57 6.80 -22.36
C LEU A 126 21.53 6.26 -21.29
N SER A 127 22.29 7.13 -20.64
CA SER A 127 23.19 6.77 -19.55
C SER A 127 22.50 6.69 -18.20
N ALA A 128 21.23 7.13 -18.12
CA ALA A 128 20.46 7.30 -16.90
C ALA A 128 21.17 8.15 -15.83
N ARG A 129 22.02 9.08 -16.25
CA ARG A 129 22.77 10.00 -15.35
C ARG A 129 22.21 11.40 -15.36
N HIS A 130 21.41 11.73 -16.35
CA HIS A 130 20.87 13.07 -16.58
C HIS A 130 19.37 12.95 -16.81
N TRP A 131 18.58 13.57 -15.92
CA TRP A 131 17.14 13.54 -15.94
C TRP A 131 16.57 14.95 -15.86
N GLN A 132 15.54 15.24 -16.66
CA GLN A 132 14.82 16.50 -16.64
C GLN A 132 13.35 16.26 -16.32
N PHE A 133 12.79 17.05 -15.40
CA PHE A 133 11.42 16.97 -14.92
C PHE A 133 10.70 18.28 -15.19
N THR A 134 9.69 18.28 -16.05
CA THR A 134 8.84 19.45 -16.32
C THR A 134 7.80 19.58 -15.22
N LEU A 135 7.74 20.73 -14.55
CA LEU A 135 6.90 20.94 -13.39
C LEU A 135 5.49 21.40 -13.76
N ARG A 136 4.52 21.03 -12.92
CA ARG A 136 3.16 21.54 -12.97
C ARG A 136 3.14 23.02 -12.62
N ARG A 137 2.46 23.82 -13.44
CA ARG A 137 2.35 25.28 -13.22
C ARG A 137 1.28 25.59 -12.17
N GLY A 138 1.48 26.67 -11.42
CA GLY A 138 0.49 27.20 -10.47
C GLY A 138 0.44 26.48 -9.14
N VAL A 139 1.30 25.49 -8.89
CA VAL A 139 1.37 24.83 -7.58
C VAL A 139 1.97 25.78 -6.55
N LYS A 140 1.33 25.84 -5.37
CA LYS A 140 1.78 26.63 -4.23
C LYS A 140 2.05 25.73 -3.04
N PHE A 141 2.99 26.12 -2.22
CA PHE A 141 3.12 25.63 -0.85
C PHE A 141 2.00 26.20 0.03
N HIS A 142 1.75 25.58 1.17
CA HIS A 142 0.72 25.98 2.13
C HIS A 142 0.88 27.42 2.68
N ASP A 143 2.07 28.00 2.58
CA ASP A 143 2.34 29.41 2.93
C ASP A 143 2.08 30.38 1.78
N GLY A 144 1.50 29.91 0.68
CA GLY A 144 1.19 30.70 -0.53
C GLY A 144 2.37 30.91 -1.45
N SER A 145 3.60 30.57 -1.06
CA SER A 145 4.77 30.70 -1.95
C SER A 145 4.70 29.68 -3.11
N PRO A 146 5.18 30.03 -4.30
CA PRO A 146 5.14 29.10 -5.43
C PRO A 146 6.10 27.91 -5.24
N ALA A 147 5.66 26.70 -5.63
CA ALA A 147 6.52 25.53 -5.77
C ALA A 147 7.37 25.66 -7.03
N SER A 148 8.28 26.64 -7.01
CA SER A 148 9.14 26.99 -8.15
C SER A 148 10.22 25.93 -8.38
N PRO A 149 10.78 25.81 -9.61
CA PRO A 149 11.91 24.93 -9.88
C PRO A 149 13.08 25.13 -8.91
N ALA A 150 13.35 26.38 -8.51
CA ALA A 150 14.43 26.71 -7.57
C ALA A 150 14.14 26.14 -6.15
N ALA A 151 12.90 26.28 -5.66
CA ALA A 151 12.51 25.74 -4.36
C ALA A 151 12.58 24.20 -4.34
N ILE A 152 12.09 23.55 -5.39
CA ILE A 152 12.14 22.09 -5.54
C ILE A 152 13.59 21.59 -5.64
N ALA A 153 14.44 22.28 -6.43
CA ALA A 153 15.85 21.92 -6.55
C ALA A 153 16.59 22.05 -5.21
N GLN A 154 16.28 23.08 -4.42
CA GLN A 154 16.85 23.25 -3.09
C GLN A 154 16.44 22.10 -2.12
N ILE A 155 15.15 21.71 -2.11
CA ILE A 155 14.64 20.63 -1.26
C ILE A 155 15.30 19.29 -1.63
N LEU A 156 15.29 18.92 -2.92
CA LEU A 156 15.88 17.66 -3.38
C LEU A 156 17.39 17.61 -3.20
N GLY A 157 18.09 18.73 -3.42
CA GLY A 157 19.52 18.82 -3.18
C GLY A 157 19.90 18.69 -1.70
N ALA A 158 19.02 19.11 -0.80
CA ALA A 158 19.23 18.91 0.65
C ALA A 158 19.01 17.45 1.08
N ILE A 159 18.08 16.74 0.44
CA ILE A 159 17.81 15.31 0.71
C ILE A 159 18.94 14.44 0.15
N HIS A 160 19.44 14.76 -1.05
CA HIS A 160 20.37 13.92 -1.81
C HIS A 160 21.69 14.64 -2.08
N SER A 161 22.64 14.54 -1.18
CA SER A 161 23.97 15.17 -1.31
C SER A 161 24.81 14.66 -2.51
N GLY A 162 24.49 13.46 -3.03
CA GLY A 162 25.16 12.89 -4.21
C GLY A 162 24.55 13.31 -5.56
N TRP A 163 23.50 14.13 -5.56
CA TRP A 163 22.86 14.62 -6.77
C TRP A 163 23.21 16.10 -7.03
N SER A 164 23.46 16.45 -8.29
CA SER A 164 23.46 17.84 -8.74
C SER A 164 22.07 18.21 -9.23
N VAL A 165 21.31 18.95 -8.40
CA VAL A 165 19.94 19.35 -8.73
C VAL A 165 19.92 20.80 -9.15
N ARG A 166 19.45 21.08 -10.37
CA ARG A 166 19.44 22.43 -10.96
C ARG A 166 18.06 22.83 -11.42
N ALA A 167 17.72 24.09 -11.19
CA ALA A 167 16.49 24.69 -11.67
C ALA A 167 16.67 25.27 -13.07
N ALA A 168 15.68 25.10 -13.94
CA ALA A 168 15.50 25.81 -15.19
C ALA A 168 14.18 26.60 -15.16
N ALA A 169 13.75 27.18 -16.30
CA ALA A 169 12.57 28.05 -16.33
C ALA A 169 11.28 27.40 -15.80
N ASP A 170 10.99 26.17 -16.22
CA ASP A 170 9.81 25.41 -15.83
C ASP A 170 10.12 23.93 -15.51
N SER A 171 11.40 23.63 -15.28
CA SER A 171 11.86 22.27 -15.05
C SER A 171 12.96 22.19 -13.99
N VAL A 172 13.16 20.99 -13.46
CA VAL A 172 14.29 20.63 -12.59
C VAL A 172 15.08 19.55 -13.28
N THR A 173 16.42 19.71 -13.29
CA THR A 173 17.36 18.72 -13.81
C THR A 173 18.08 18.06 -12.65
N ILE A 174 18.17 16.74 -12.67
CA ILE A 174 18.90 15.91 -11.69
C ILE A 174 20.02 15.19 -12.42
N GLU A 175 21.25 15.39 -11.96
CA GLU A 175 22.45 14.75 -12.49
C GLU A 175 23.19 13.98 -11.40
N SER A 176 23.80 12.84 -11.76
CA SER A 176 24.62 12.03 -10.86
C SER A 176 25.83 11.46 -11.60
N GLU A 177 26.93 11.28 -10.87
CA GLU A 177 28.12 10.57 -11.40
C GLU A 177 27.83 9.11 -11.71
N THR A 178 26.89 8.49 -11.01
CA THR A 178 26.44 7.11 -11.22
C THR A 178 25.12 7.07 -11.98
N ALA A 179 24.92 6.01 -12.75
CA ALA A 179 23.64 5.79 -13.44
C ALA A 179 22.50 5.56 -12.42
N MET A 180 21.36 6.20 -12.65
CA MET A 180 20.15 6.11 -11.81
C MET A 180 18.96 5.56 -12.61
N PRO A 181 18.98 4.29 -13.03
CA PRO A 181 17.90 3.70 -13.84
C PRO A 181 16.56 3.64 -13.08
N ALA A 182 16.59 3.54 -11.75
CA ALA A 182 15.42 3.52 -10.89
C ALA A 182 15.05 4.91 -10.30
N LEU A 183 15.55 6.03 -10.88
CA LEU A 183 15.32 7.36 -10.30
C LEU A 183 13.84 7.70 -10.14
N LEU A 184 12.98 7.28 -11.07
CA LEU A 184 11.54 7.54 -10.96
C LEU A 184 10.92 6.83 -9.76
N ALA A 185 11.32 5.59 -9.50
CA ALA A 185 10.88 4.86 -8.32
C ALA A 185 11.47 5.45 -7.04
N GLU A 186 12.72 5.90 -7.08
CA GLU A 186 13.35 6.62 -5.96
C GLU A 186 12.59 7.91 -5.63
N LEU A 187 12.28 8.74 -6.63
CA LEU A 187 11.57 10.01 -6.43
C LEU A 187 10.12 9.84 -5.94
N ALA A 188 9.54 8.66 -6.09
CA ALA A 188 8.22 8.33 -5.55
C ALA A 188 8.25 7.91 -4.07
N LEU A 189 9.44 7.63 -3.50
CA LEU A 189 9.55 7.25 -2.09
C LEU A 189 9.18 8.41 -1.16
N PRO A 190 8.56 8.14 0.00
CA PRO A 190 8.12 9.17 0.95
C PRO A 190 9.21 10.12 1.44
N ARG A 191 10.48 9.69 1.45
CA ARG A 191 11.62 10.58 1.78
C ARG A 191 11.81 11.75 0.80
N ASN A 192 11.20 11.65 -0.38
CA ASN A 192 11.25 12.68 -1.41
C ASN A 192 10.00 13.57 -1.44
N LEU A 193 9.17 13.53 -0.41
CA LEU A 193 8.10 14.49 -0.23
C LEU A 193 8.66 15.91 -0.20
N LEU A 194 8.08 16.78 -1.01
CA LEU A 194 8.51 18.17 -1.12
C LEU A 194 7.98 18.99 0.05
N LEU A 195 8.72 18.91 1.14
CA LEU A 195 8.44 19.59 2.40
C LEU A 195 9.55 20.61 2.68
N LYS A 196 9.19 21.81 3.06
CA LYS A 196 10.10 22.82 3.57
C LYS A 196 9.82 23.10 5.05
N GLN A 197 10.85 23.54 5.76
CA GLN A 197 10.69 23.93 7.15
C GLN A 197 9.89 25.22 7.25
N ASN A 198 9.05 25.32 8.26
CA ASN A 198 8.35 26.54 8.61
C ASN A 198 9.30 27.47 9.37
N ASN A 199 9.50 28.70 8.86
CA ASN A 199 10.37 29.69 9.52
C ASN A 199 9.89 30.09 10.94
N ASN A 200 8.59 29.93 11.21
CA ASN A 200 7.99 30.30 12.49
C ASN A 200 7.97 29.12 13.49
N ASP A 201 7.90 27.90 13.01
CA ASP A 201 7.95 26.67 13.82
C ASP A 201 8.58 25.54 13.00
N ASN A 202 9.87 25.28 13.24
CA ASN A 202 10.64 24.24 12.52
C ASN A 202 10.11 22.82 12.71
N ARG A 203 9.15 22.59 13.64
CA ARG A 203 8.54 21.29 13.89
C ARG A 203 7.34 21.01 12.99
N VAL A 204 6.85 22.02 12.26
CA VAL A 204 5.69 21.92 11.38
C VAL A 204 6.12 22.08 9.94
N PRO A 205 6.06 21.04 9.10
CA PRO A 205 6.44 21.13 7.70
C PRO A 205 5.39 21.90 6.89
N ILE A 206 5.87 22.57 5.84
CA ILE A 206 5.05 23.24 4.83
C ILE A 206 5.18 22.47 3.53
N GLY A 207 4.09 21.90 3.04
CA GLY A 207 4.04 21.11 1.81
C GLY A 207 3.16 21.72 0.73
N THR A 208 2.83 20.91 -0.26
CA THR A 208 1.99 21.23 -1.42
C THR A 208 0.70 20.42 -1.44
N GLY A 209 0.52 19.54 -0.44
CA GLY A 209 -0.50 18.52 -0.39
C GLY A 209 -1.92 19.05 -0.14
N PRO A 210 -2.91 18.11 -0.08
CA PRO A 210 -4.32 18.44 0.06
C PRO A 210 -4.70 19.00 1.43
N PHE A 211 -3.87 18.84 2.44
CA PHE A 211 -4.15 19.36 3.80
C PHE A 211 -2.96 20.13 4.35
N LEU A 212 -3.27 21.20 5.08
CA LEU A 212 -2.30 22.02 5.81
C LEU A 212 -2.40 21.77 7.32
N VAL A 213 -1.30 21.91 8.04
CA VAL A 213 -1.26 21.74 9.50
C VAL A 213 -1.92 22.91 10.18
N ALA A 214 -3.03 22.67 10.89
CA ALA A 214 -3.75 23.66 11.67
C ALA A 214 -3.32 23.65 13.14
N GLU A 215 -3.04 22.47 13.71
CA GLU A 215 -2.59 22.31 15.09
C GLU A 215 -1.68 21.10 15.19
N TRP A 216 -0.56 21.23 15.89
CA TRP A 216 0.35 20.13 16.19
C TRP A 216 0.71 20.07 17.67
N GLN A 217 0.40 18.95 18.31
CA GLN A 217 0.80 18.60 19.67
C GLN A 217 1.64 17.33 19.62
N PRO A 218 2.98 17.39 19.75
CA PRO A 218 3.87 16.24 19.64
C PRO A 218 3.39 15.04 20.46
N GLY A 219 3.40 13.87 19.83
CA GLY A 219 3.00 12.61 20.43
C GLY A 219 1.52 12.44 20.78
N LYS A 220 0.67 13.43 20.50
CA LYS A 220 -0.73 13.43 20.95
C LYS A 220 -1.75 13.67 19.86
N LEU A 221 -1.62 14.78 19.13
CA LEU A 221 -2.67 15.26 18.25
C LEU A 221 -2.11 16.04 17.06
N LEU A 222 -2.64 15.75 15.89
CA LEU A 222 -2.46 16.57 14.69
C LEU A 222 -3.83 16.91 14.13
N LYS A 223 -4.09 18.21 13.91
CA LYS A 223 -5.24 18.66 13.13
C LYS A 223 -4.78 19.22 11.81
N LEU A 224 -5.37 18.70 10.76
CA LEU A 224 -5.17 19.12 9.39
C LEU A 224 -6.44 19.80 8.88
N ALA A 225 -6.29 20.93 8.20
CA ALA A 225 -7.39 21.63 7.53
C ALA A 225 -7.28 21.43 6.02
N ALA A 226 -8.41 21.34 5.33
CA ALA A 226 -8.44 21.21 3.88
C ALA A 226 -7.73 22.39 3.20
N ASN A 227 -6.89 22.11 2.22
CA ASN A 227 -6.26 23.11 1.36
C ASN A 227 -7.23 23.49 0.23
N GLU A 228 -7.88 24.64 0.35
CA GLU A 228 -8.84 25.14 -0.66
C GLU A 228 -8.18 25.41 -2.01
N GLU A 229 -6.86 25.69 -2.04
CA GLU A 229 -6.07 25.95 -3.25
C GLU A 229 -5.24 24.73 -3.70
N SER A 230 -5.57 23.51 -3.23
CA SER A 230 -4.85 22.30 -3.65
C SER A 230 -4.87 22.14 -5.16
N TRP A 231 -3.71 21.89 -5.75
CA TRP A 231 -3.55 21.69 -7.20
C TRP A 231 -4.29 20.46 -7.74
N ALA A 232 -4.54 19.47 -6.87
CA ALA A 232 -5.30 18.26 -7.19
C ALA A 232 -6.82 18.42 -6.98
N GLY A 233 -7.26 19.56 -6.48
CA GLY A 233 -8.63 19.84 -6.09
C GLY A 233 -8.80 19.87 -4.57
N ARG A 234 -9.86 20.53 -4.08
CA ARG A 234 -10.19 20.60 -2.66
C ARG A 234 -10.59 19.23 -2.13
N PRO A 235 -10.06 18.77 -0.99
CA PRO A 235 -10.53 17.56 -0.31
C PRO A 235 -12.02 17.63 0.04
N PHE A 236 -12.69 16.47 0.11
CA PHE A 236 -14.11 16.41 0.48
C PHE A 236 -14.34 16.73 1.95
N VAL A 237 -13.49 16.25 2.86
CA VAL A 237 -13.58 16.59 4.29
C VAL A 237 -12.95 17.96 4.57
N ASP A 238 -13.51 18.72 5.52
CA ASP A 238 -12.97 20.03 5.90
C ASP A 238 -11.71 19.90 6.76
N ALA A 239 -11.61 18.83 7.53
CA ALA A 239 -10.50 18.59 8.43
C ALA A 239 -10.25 17.10 8.67
N ILE A 240 -9.00 16.79 9.05
CA ILE A 240 -8.61 15.48 9.59
C ILE A 240 -8.04 15.72 10.99
N GLU A 241 -8.50 14.96 11.96
CA GLU A 241 -7.99 14.95 13.34
C GLU A 241 -7.36 13.61 13.63
N ILE A 242 -6.03 13.59 13.87
CA ILE A 242 -5.25 12.37 14.09
C ILE A 242 -4.80 12.34 15.55
N GLU A 243 -5.29 11.37 16.31
CA GLU A 243 -4.83 11.08 17.66
C GLU A 243 -3.74 10.02 17.65
N PHE A 244 -2.61 10.30 18.27
CA PHE A 244 -1.45 9.43 18.36
C PHE A 244 -1.35 8.66 19.68
N GLY A 245 -0.47 7.64 19.73
CA GLY A 245 -0.15 6.87 20.93
C GLY A 245 -1.28 5.94 21.40
N LYS A 246 -2.17 5.52 20.50
CA LYS A 246 -3.29 4.64 20.84
C LYS A 246 -2.98 3.18 20.56
N SER A 247 -3.15 2.30 21.54
CA SER A 247 -3.00 0.87 21.30
C SER A 247 -4.04 0.36 20.29
N LEU A 248 -3.73 -0.69 19.53
CA LEU A 248 -4.70 -1.30 18.59
C LEU A 248 -6.01 -1.69 19.28
N ARG A 249 -5.95 -2.07 20.55
CA ARG A 249 -7.15 -2.38 21.35
C ARG A 249 -8.00 -1.14 21.61
N ASP A 250 -7.37 -0.03 22.02
CA ASP A 250 -8.08 1.22 22.28
C ASP A 250 -8.69 1.79 21.00
N GLN A 251 -7.94 1.68 19.88
CA GLN A 251 -8.41 2.04 18.55
C GLN A 251 -9.66 1.25 18.16
N ALA A 252 -9.64 -0.09 18.32
CA ALA A 252 -10.79 -0.94 18.01
C ALA A 252 -12.03 -0.59 18.86
N ILE A 253 -11.85 -0.37 20.18
CA ILE A 253 -12.94 0.05 21.07
C ILE A 253 -13.47 1.44 20.66
N ALA A 254 -12.60 2.38 20.30
CA ALA A 254 -13.00 3.71 19.87
C ALA A 254 -13.83 3.66 18.57
N LEU A 255 -13.46 2.79 17.62
CA LEU A 255 -14.21 2.58 16.38
C LEU A 255 -15.59 1.99 16.64
N GLU A 256 -15.69 0.97 17.51
CA GLU A 256 -16.97 0.37 17.92
C GLU A 256 -17.91 1.36 18.63
N LEU A 257 -17.33 2.34 19.36
CA LEU A 257 -18.06 3.39 20.07
C LEU A 257 -18.30 4.65 19.21
N ASP A 258 -18.04 4.63 17.92
CA ASP A 258 -18.16 5.77 16.99
C ASP A 258 -17.33 7.02 17.42
N LYS A 259 -16.24 6.82 18.17
CA LYS A 259 -15.36 7.91 18.63
C LYS A 259 -14.30 8.25 17.60
N THR A 260 -13.98 7.32 16.70
CA THR A 260 -13.05 7.50 15.58
C THR A 260 -13.65 6.95 14.30
N ASP A 261 -13.13 7.34 13.17
CA ASP A 261 -13.64 6.95 11.85
C ASP A 261 -12.69 6.03 11.10
N VAL A 262 -11.36 6.15 11.33
CA VAL A 262 -10.32 5.31 10.72
C VAL A 262 -9.31 4.90 11.77
N ILE A 263 -8.89 3.65 11.74
CA ILE A 263 -7.93 3.06 12.67
C ILE A 263 -6.94 2.12 11.97
N GLU A 264 -5.82 1.87 12.61
CA GLU A 264 -5.02 0.71 12.32
C GLU A 264 -5.66 -0.56 12.89
N ALA A 265 -5.45 -1.68 12.21
CA ALA A 265 -5.98 -2.97 12.65
C ALA A 265 -4.89 -4.04 12.69
N ALA A 266 -5.04 -5.04 13.54
CA ALA A 266 -4.18 -6.21 13.51
C ALA A 266 -4.50 -7.05 12.27
N PRO A 267 -3.50 -7.39 11.42
CA PRO A 267 -3.71 -8.27 10.29
C PRO A 267 -4.20 -9.65 10.74
N GLN A 268 -5.26 -10.16 10.14
CA GLN A 268 -5.79 -11.49 10.42
C GLN A 268 -6.30 -12.13 9.11
N ALA A 269 -5.96 -13.40 8.87
CA ALA A 269 -6.51 -14.12 7.73
C ALA A 269 -8.03 -14.33 7.93
N GLY A 270 -8.81 -14.07 6.89
CA GLY A 270 -10.25 -14.33 6.91
C GLY A 270 -11.13 -13.26 7.55
N SER A 271 -10.60 -12.08 7.87
CA SER A 271 -11.40 -10.92 8.34
C SER A 271 -12.25 -10.28 7.21
N GLY A 272 -12.79 -11.10 6.31
CA GLY A 272 -13.73 -10.67 5.29
C GLY A 272 -15.10 -10.39 5.89
N SER A 273 -15.52 -9.13 5.77
CA SER A 273 -16.89 -8.59 5.81
C SER A 273 -17.97 -9.44 6.51
N GLN A 274 -18.10 -9.27 7.81
CA GLN A 274 -19.38 -9.51 8.47
C GLN A 274 -20.27 -8.27 8.27
N ARG A 275 -21.54 -8.45 7.93
CA ARG A 275 -22.49 -7.40 7.50
C ARG A 275 -22.71 -6.21 8.45
N HIS A 276 -22.06 -6.17 9.61
CA HIS A 276 -22.12 -5.09 10.61
C HIS A 276 -20.74 -4.77 11.21
N SER A 277 -19.66 -5.28 10.60
CA SER A 277 -18.28 -4.95 10.99
C SER A 277 -17.79 -3.71 10.26
N PRO A 278 -16.89 -2.92 10.90
CA PRO A 278 -16.17 -1.86 10.21
C PRO A 278 -15.56 -2.37 8.90
N LEU A 279 -15.45 -1.49 7.91
CA LEU A 279 -14.80 -1.79 6.64
C LEU A 279 -13.32 -2.09 6.94
N SER A 280 -12.94 -3.36 6.96
CA SER A 280 -11.57 -3.79 7.17
C SER A 280 -10.87 -3.97 5.83
N SER A 281 -9.72 -3.37 5.68
CA SER A 281 -8.85 -3.44 4.52
C SER A 281 -7.47 -3.95 4.92
N MET A 282 -6.84 -4.74 4.06
CA MET A 282 -5.51 -5.31 4.29
C MET A 282 -4.68 -5.18 3.01
N SER A 283 -3.45 -4.69 3.15
CA SER A 283 -2.51 -4.57 2.04
C SER A 283 -2.01 -5.93 1.53
N LEU A 284 -1.29 -5.92 0.42
CA LEU A 284 -0.32 -6.97 0.11
C LEU A 284 0.73 -7.03 1.23
N PRO A 285 1.49 -8.12 1.34
CA PRO A 285 2.65 -8.15 2.24
C PRO A 285 3.67 -7.08 1.84
N VAL A 286 3.87 -6.08 2.71
CA VAL A 286 4.74 -4.91 2.49
C VAL A 286 5.79 -4.73 3.58
N ASP A 287 5.77 -5.59 4.59
CA ASP A 287 6.80 -5.65 5.61
C ASP A 287 7.50 -6.99 5.58
N LEU A 288 8.81 -6.98 5.78
CA LEU A 288 9.62 -8.18 6.00
C LEU A 288 9.95 -8.33 7.48
N LEU A 289 9.59 -9.46 8.09
CA LEU A 289 10.12 -9.89 9.37
C LEU A 289 11.32 -10.80 9.14
N ALA A 290 12.48 -10.46 9.70
CA ALA A 290 13.72 -11.19 9.48
C ALA A 290 14.57 -11.28 10.76
N LEU A 291 15.45 -12.29 10.82
CA LEU A 291 16.58 -12.30 11.74
C LEU A 291 17.79 -11.66 11.06
N VAL A 292 18.42 -10.73 11.75
CA VAL A 292 19.62 -10.03 11.31
C VAL A 292 20.75 -10.37 12.28
N PHE A 293 21.85 -10.90 11.77
CA PHE A 293 23.03 -11.19 12.56
C PHE A 293 23.92 -9.96 12.66
N SER A 294 24.27 -9.57 13.90
CA SER A 294 25.18 -8.45 14.14
C SER A 294 26.57 -8.74 13.56
N PRO A 295 27.29 -7.74 13.01
CA PRO A 295 28.66 -7.94 12.50
C PRO A 295 29.61 -8.54 13.53
N ASN A 296 29.42 -8.24 14.81
CA ASN A 296 30.21 -8.76 15.93
C ASN A 296 29.54 -9.94 16.64
N SER A 297 28.55 -10.58 16.02
CA SER A 297 27.85 -11.75 16.55
C SER A 297 28.80 -12.92 16.84
N ARG A 298 28.50 -13.69 17.85
CA ARG A 298 29.15 -14.99 18.11
C ARG A 298 28.82 -16.03 17.03
N ALA A 299 27.82 -15.80 16.20
CA ALA A 299 27.45 -16.63 15.06
C ALA A 299 28.18 -16.24 13.76
N GLN A 300 29.53 -16.18 13.79
CA GLN A 300 30.33 -15.85 12.60
C GLN A 300 30.32 -16.96 11.54
N ASP A 301 30.15 -18.23 11.94
CA ASP A 301 30.09 -19.35 11.02
C ASP A 301 28.75 -19.35 10.23
N ALA A 302 28.82 -19.22 8.91
CA ALA A 302 27.65 -19.27 8.03
C ALA A 302 26.84 -20.58 8.18
N ARG A 303 27.50 -21.70 8.53
CA ARG A 303 26.84 -22.99 8.79
C ARG A 303 25.94 -22.93 10.02
N LEU A 304 26.35 -22.20 11.06
CA LEU A 304 25.53 -21.97 12.26
C LEU A 304 24.30 -21.14 11.91
N ARG A 305 24.47 -20.08 11.10
CA ARG A 305 23.35 -19.25 10.61
C ARG A 305 22.40 -20.02 9.71
N GLU A 306 22.94 -20.86 8.78
CA GLU A 306 22.12 -21.77 7.95
C GLU A 306 21.37 -22.77 8.84
N ALA A 307 22.02 -23.37 9.81
CA ALA A 307 21.36 -24.32 10.72
C ALA A 307 20.23 -23.68 11.52
N LEU A 308 20.39 -22.45 12.00
CA LEU A 308 19.33 -21.70 12.67
C LEU A 308 18.17 -21.42 11.70
N ALA A 309 18.45 -20.98 10.46
CA ALA A 309 17.42 -20.74 9.45
C ALA A 309 16.59 -21.99 9.13
N LEU A 310 17.24 -23.16 9.08
CA LEU A 310 16.62 -24.47 8.83
C LEU A 310 15.88 -25.04 10.05
N ALA A 311 16.19 -24.56 11.27
CA ALA A 311 15.50 -24.98 12.49
C ALA A 311 14.10 -24.37 12.62
N ILE A 312 13.87 -23.19 12.03
CA ILE A 312 12.66 -22.39 12.27
C ILE A 312 11.47 -22.94 11.49
N GLU A 313 10.48 -23.42 12.24
CA GLU A 313 9.20 -23.87 11.72
C GLU A 313 8.26 -22.68 11.47
N ARG A 314 8.31 -22.11 10.25
CA ARG A 314 7.55 -20.90 9.91
C ARG A 314 6.05 -21.11 9.91
N LYS A 315 5.56 -22.26 9.44
CA LYS A 315 4.12 -22.51 9.30
C LYS A 315 3.35 -22.49 10.64
N PRO A 316 3.80 -23.14 11.73
CA PRO A 316 3.18 -23.01 13.05
C PRO A 316 3.21 -21.56 13.59
N ILE A 317 4.29 -20.81 13.36
CA ILE A 317 4.37 -19.40 13.75
C ILE A 317 3.30 -18.58 13.00
N GLN A 318 3.18 -18.76 11.69
CA GLN A 318 2.18 -18.08 10.87
C GLN A 318 0.76 -18.40 11.34
N SER A 319 0.42 -19.68 11.49
CA SER A 319 -0.96 -20.10 11.79
C SER A 319 -1.40 -19.70 13.20
N VAL A 320 -0.50 -19.75 14.20
CA VAL A 320 -0.85 -19.55 15.61
C VAL A 320 -0.55 -18.12 16.06
N LEU A 321 0.70 -17.65 15.89
CA LEU A 321 1.12 -16.34 16.42
C LEU A 321 0.68 -15.19 15.52
N LEU A 322 0.79 -15.38 14.18
CA LEU A 322 0.35 -14.39 13.20
C LEU A 322 -1.10 -14.55 12.77
N LYS A 323 -1.86 -15.49 13.39
CA LYS A 323 -3.28 -15.75 13.11
C LYS A 323 -3.57 -15.96 11.61
N GLY A 324 -2.65 -16.59 10.91
CA GLY A 324 -2.72 -16.85 9.48
C GLY A 324 -2.37 -15.66 8.58
N ALA A 325 -2.05 -14.49 9.13
CA ALA A 325 -1.65 -13.33 8.33
C ALA A 325 -0.25 -13.51 7.74
N GLY A 326 -0.02 -12.84 6.61
CA GLY A 326 1.26 -12.87 5.91
C GLY A 326 1.60 -14.23 5.29
N GLU A 327 2.83 -14.36 4.83
CA GLU A 327 3.34 -15.56 4.17
C GLU A 327 4.77 -15.87 4.61
N PRO A 328 5.16 -17.17 4.73
CA PRO A 328 6.54 -17.55 5.02
C PRO A 328 7.49 -17.02 3.94
N ALA A 329 8.55 -16.34 4.37
CA ALA A 329 9.54 -15.72 3.49
C ALA A 329 10.82 -16.55 3.39
N ALA A 330 11.40 -16.54 2.19
CA ALA A 330 12.69 -17.10 1.85
C ALA A 330 13.52 -16.15 0.96
N SER A 331 13.09 -14.90 0.89
CA SER A 331 13.64 -13.78 0.14
C SER A 331 13.36 -12.48 0.90
N ILE A 332 14.08 -11.40 0.58
CA ILE A 332 13.81 -10.07 1.11
C ILE A 332 12.51 -9.53 0.53
N LEU A 333 12.38 -9.67 -0.80
CA LEU A 333 11.19 -9.21 -1.52
C LEU A 333 10.11 -10.29 -1.59
N PRO A 334 8.83 -9.93 -1.50
CA PRO A 334 7.72 -10.87 -1.61
C PRO A 334 7.49 -11.33 -3.07
N ASN A 335 6.90 -12.51 -3.22
CA ASN A 335 6.63 -13.11 -4.53
C ASN A 335 5.76 -12.23 -5.45
N TRP A 336 4.78 -11.51 -4.90
CA TRP A 336 3.91 -10.64 -5.70
C TRP A 336 4.67 -9.52 -6.41
N MET A 337 5.84 -9.14 -5.88
CA MET A 337 6.71 -8.09 -6.43
C MET A 337 7.72 -8.66 -7.44
N THR A 338 8.21 -9.87 -7.21
CA THR A 338 9.33 -10.46 -7.97
C THR A 338 8.91 -11.54 -8.95
N GLY A 339 7.82 -12.25 -8.65
CA GLY A 339 7.39 -13.44 -9.42
C GLY A 339 8.18 -14.72 -9.15
N TYR A 340 9.29 -14.71 -8.39
CA TYR A 340 10.01 -15.92 -7.97
C TYR A 340 9.69 -16.31 -6.52
N SER A 341 9.83 -17.61 -6.21
CA SER A 341 9.38 -18.21 -4.95
C SER A 341 10.33 -18.02 -3.76
N GLY A 342 11.48 -17.42 -3.97
CA GLY A 342 12.49 -17.15 -2.93
C GLY A 342 13.90 -17.58 -3.29
N VAL A 343 14.87 -17.07 -2.55
CA VAL A 343 16.30 -17.36 -2.73
C VAL A 343 16.72 -18.61 -1.96
N PHE A 344 16.05 -18.86 -0.82
CA PHE A 344 16.26 -20.06 0.01
C PHE A 344 15.03 -20.96 0.02
N SER A 345 15.07 -22.01 0.85
CA SER A 345 13.87 -22.76 1.22
C SER A 345 13.25 -22.17 2.50
N ALA A 346 11.98 -21.85 2.45
CA ALA A 346 11.22 -21.45 3.65
C ALA A 346 10.84 -22.66 4.54
N LEU A 347 11.08 -23.90 4.07
CA LEU A 347 10.77 -25.12 4.81
C LEU A 347 11.85 -25.42 5.85
N ALA A 348 11.41 -25.77 7.05
CA ALA A 348 12.32 -26.24 8.09
C ALA A 348 12.92 -27.61 7.72
N ASN A 349 14.20 -27.80 8.05
CA ASN A 349 14.89 -29.09 7.94
C ASN A 349 15.80 -29.32 9.15
N PRO A 350 15.22 -29.75 10.29
CA PRO A 350 15.99 -29.95 11.53
C PRO A 350 17.07 -31.02 11.40
N GLN A 351 16.91 -32.02 10.54
CA GLN A 351 17.92 -33.05 10.31
C GLN A 351 19.19 -32.47 9.67
N ARG A 352 19.01 -31.68 8.58
CA ARG A 352 20.13 -30.97 7.94
C ARG A 352 20.76 -29.96 8.90
N ALA A 353 19.98 -29.26 9.70
CA ALA A 353 20.49 -28.33 10.71
C ALA A 353 21.45 -29.05 11.70
N ARG A 354 21.04 -30.20 12.23
CA ARG A 354 21.91 -31.02 13.11
C ARG A 354 23.18 -31.50 12.40
N THR A 355 23.08 -31.88 11.10
CA THR A 355 24.24 -32.29 10.32
C THR A 355 25.26 -31.17 10.15
N LEU A 356 24.81 -29.94 9.91
CA LEU A 356 25.66 -28.75 9.78
C LEU A 356 26.41 -28.43 11.09
N LEU A 357 25.81 -28.75 12.22
CA LEU A 357 26.35 -28.50 13.56
C LEU A 357 27.20 -29.65 14.11
N ALA A 358 27.21 -30.80 13.42
CA ALA A 358 27.95 -31.97 13.86
C ALA A 358 29.44 -31.61 14.09
N ASN A 359 29.96 -32.02 15.25
CA ASN A 359 31.36 -31.85 15.68
C ASN A 359 31.81 -30.43 16.06
N SER A 360 30.87 -29.48 16.25
CA SER A 360 31.26 -28.16 16.77
C SER A 360 30.42 -27.75 18.00
N ARG A 361 31.14 -27.19 19.02
CA ARG A 361 30.46 -26.60 20.17
C ARG A 361 29.89 -25.27 19.78
N GLN A 362 28.58 -25.11 19.93
CA GLN A 362 27.89 -23.88 19.57
C GLN A 362 27.94 -22.85 20.70
N PRO A 363 28.15 -21.56 20.40
CA PRO A 363 28.00 -20.50 21.38
C PRO A 363 26.55 -20.32 21.82
N VAL A 364 26.32 -19.77 22.99
CA VAL A 364 25.02 -19.26 23.37
C VAL A 364 24.80 -17.92 22.66
N LEU A 365 23.71 -17.77 21.92
CA LEU A 365 23.40 -16.58 21.15
C LEU A 365 22.32 -15.74 21.84
N ASN A 366 22.45 -14.42 21.82
CA ASN A 366 21.45 -13.50 22.34
C ASN A 366 20.59 -12.98 21.17
N LEU A 367 19.26 -13.18 21.28
CA LEU A 367 18.25 -12.70 20.34
C LEU A 367 17.52 -11.52 20.98
N SER A 368 17.63 -10.34 20.35
CA SER A 368 16.87 -9.15 20.71
C SER A 368 15.66 -8.96 19.78
N TYR A 369 14.68 -8.19 20.23
CA TYR A 369 13.47 -7.83 19.47
C TYR A 369 13.00 -6.43 19.85
N ASP A 370 12.11 -5.82 19.08
CA ASP A 370 11.48 -4.54 19.43
C ASP A 370 10.33 -4.78 20.43
N PRO A 371 10.42 -4.27 21.67
CA PRO A 371 9.38 -4.47 22.70
C PRO A 371 8.06 -3.74 22.35
N ARG A 372 8.06 -2.81 21.38
CA ARG A 372 6.86 -2.12 20.91
C ARG A 372 6.03 -2.99 19.96
N ASP A 373 6.64 -4.01 19.32
CA ASP A 373 5.90 -4.99 18.54
C ASP A 373 5.29 -6.05 19.47
N PRO A 374 3.96 -6.11 19.62
CA PRO A 374 3.31 -7.01 20.60
C PRO A 374 3.47 -8.49 20.27
N GLN A 375 3.89 -8.85 19.06
CA GLN A 375 4.08 -10.23 18.62
C GLN A 375 5.56 -10.64 18.65
N ALA A 376 6.49 -9.70 18.67
CA ALA A 376 7.91 -9.97 18.52
C ALA A 376 8.48 -10.86 19.62
N GLN A 377 8.09 -10.67 20.87
CA GLN A 377 8.52 -11.50 21.99
C GLN A 377 8.12 -12.97 21.79
N LEU A 378 6.85 -13.23 21.50
CA LEU A 378 6.35 -14.60 21.31
C LEU A 378 7.01 -15.31 20.13
N ILE A 379 7.26 -14.56 19.05
CA ILE A 379 7.97 -15.08 17.87
C ILE A 379 9.44 -15.38 18.24
N ALA A 380 10.13 -14.51 18.94
CA ALA A 380 11.51 -14.72 19.38
C ALA A 380 11.63 -15.94 20.31
N GLU A 381 10.72 -16.11 21.26
CA GLU A 381 10.67 -17.27 22.16
C GLU A 381 10.41 -18.57 21.38
N ARG A 382 9.50 -18.55 20.38
CA ARG A 382 9.26 -19.72 19.53
C ARG A 382 10.48 -20.07 18.68
N ILE A 383 11.19 -19.09 18.15
CA ILE A 383 12.46 -19.28 17.44
C ILE A 383 13.51 -19.93 18.36
N ALA A 384 13.63 -19.46 19.60
CA ALA A 384 14.56 -20.02 20.58
C ALA A 384 14.23 -21.50 20.91
N LEU A 385 12.94 -21.87 20.98
CA LEU A 385 12.51 -23.26 21.15
C LEU A 385 12.90 -24.12 19.94
N ASN A 386 12.64 -23.66 18.71
CA ASN A 386 13.02 -24.38 17.50
C ASN A 386 14.57 -24.56 17.39
N ALA A 387 15.32 -23.52 17.74
CA ALA A 387 16.79 -23.57 17.78
C ALA A 387 17.29 -24.65 18.75
N ARG A 388 16.69 -24.75 19.95
CA ARG A 388 17.04 -25.73 20.97
C ARG A 388 16.84 -27.17 20.49
N GLU A 389 15.84 -27.44 19.68
CA GLU A 389 15.54 -28.76 19.12
C GLU A 389 16.68 -29.30 18.23
N VAL A 390 17.48 -28.41 17.63
CA VAL A 390 18.64 -28.78 16.80
C VAL A 390 19.99 -28.59 17.52
N GLY A 391 19.98 -28.21 18.83
CA GLY A 391 21.19 -28.06 19.63
C GLY A 391 21.79 -26.64 19.64
N ILE A 392 21.06 -25.63 19.17
CA ILE A 392 21.47 -24.22 19.27
C ILE A 392 20.79 -23.59 20.50
N THR A 393 21.58 -22.98 21.39
CA THR A 393 21.04 -22.24 22.53
C THR A 393 20.87 -20.79 22.17
N VAL A 394 19.62 -20.30 22.15
CA VAL A 394 19.25 -18.90 21.94
C VAL A 394 18.60 -18.37 23.21
N GLN A 395 19.12 -17.28 23.74
CA GLN A 395 18.54 -16.54 24.85
C GLN A 395 17.83 -15.30 24.33
N VAL A 396 16.56 -15.14 24.65
CA VAL A 396 15.77 -13.95 24.29
C VAL A 396 15.98 -12.89 25.37
N SER A 397 16.55 -11.74 25.00
CA SER A 397 16.89 -10.68 25.96
C SER A 397 16.89 -9.32 25.27
N LEU A 398 16.42 -8.30 26.00
CA LEU A 398 16.50 -6.89 25.59
C LEU A 398 17.77 -6.20 26.13
N SER A 399 18.57 -6.90 26.94
CA SER A 399 19.79 -6.37 27.57
C SER A 399 21.03 -7.18 27.17
N GLY A 400 22.15 -6.50 27.05
CA GLY A 400 23.44 -7.11 26.71
C GLY A 400 23.81 -7.00 25.23
N ALA A 401 24.95 -7.59 24.87
CA ALA A 401 25.38 -7.64 23.47
C ALA A 401 24.47 -8.56 22.66
N GLU A 402 23.89 -8.03 21.62
CA GLU A 402 23.03 -8.81 20.71
C GLU A 402 23.85 -9.53 19.64
N ASP A 403 23.57 -10.81 19.44
CA ASP A 403 24.10 -11.60 18.32
C ASP A 403 23.15 -11.59 17.14
N ILE A 404 21.84 -11.60 17.45
CA ILE A 404 20.75 -11.69 16.49
C ILE A 404 19.69 -10.67 16.90
N ARG A 405 19.14 -9.97 15.92
CA ARG A 405 17.98 -9.10 16.09
C ARG A 405 16.81 -9.61 15.26
N LEU A 406 15.64 -9.74 15.88
CA LEU A 406 14.38 -9.90 15.16
C LEU A 406 13.91 -8.51 14.73
N MET A 407 13.98 -8.26 13.45
CA MET A 407 13.64 -6.96 12.85
C MET A 407 12.44 -7.09 11.91
N ARG A 408 11.63 -6.07 11.92
CA ARG A 408 10.60 -5.84 10.90
C ARG A 408 11.03 -4.65 10.04
N VAL A 409 11.04 -4.84 8.73
CA VAL A 409 11.57 -3.93 7.71
C VAL A 409 10.47 -3.59 6.73
N VAL A 410 10.35 -2.32 6.38
CA VAL A 410 9.32 -1.85 5.45
C VAL A 410 9.81 -1.98 4.00
N LEU A 411 8.91 -2.39 3.12
CA LEU A 411 9.10 -2.44 1.66
C LEU A 411 8.21 -1.36 1.02
N PRO A 412 8.71 -0.11 0.91
CA PRO A 412 7.88 1.07 0.72
C PRO A 412 7.48 1.35 -0.73
N SER A 413 7.89 0.53 -1.69
CA SER A 413 7.69 0.77 -3.11
C SER A 413 7.18 -0.47 -3.82
N PRO A 414 6.26 -0.34 -4.79
CA PRO A 414 5.91 -1.45 -5.69
C PRO A 414 7.04 -1.76 -6.69
N ASP A 415 8.02 -0.87 -6.84
CA ASP A 415 9.24 -1.14 -7.63
C ASP A 415 10.19 -2.03 -6.82
N PRO A 416 10.53 -3.24 -7.33
CA PRO A 416 11.33 -4.19 -6.56
C PRO A 416 12.77 -3.72 -6.34
N SER A 417 13.36 -2.94 -7.25
CA SER A 417 14.73 -2.45 -7.09
C SER A 417 14.82 -1.39 -6.00
N ALA A 418 13.85 -0.46 -5.96
CA ALA A 418 13.75 0.55 -4.92
C ALA A 418 13.48 -0.08 -3.54
N SER A 419 12.56 -1.05 -3.48
CA SER A 419 12.28 -1.77 -2.22
C SER A 419 13.45 -2.61 -1.74
N LEU A 420 14.21 -3.26 -2.64
CA LEU A 420 15.41 -4.00 -2.24
C LEU A 420 16.51 -3.08 -1.71
N ALA A 421 16.72 -1.93 -2.37
CA ALA A 421 17.70 -0.94 -1.91
C ALA A 421 17.32 -0.37 -0.53
N GLU A 422 16.05 -0.07 -0.32
CA GLU A 422 15.57 0.44 0.97
C GLU A 422 15.65 -0.64 2.07
N ALA A 423 15.26 -1.87 1.78
CA ALA A 423 15.40 -2.99 2.71
C ALA A 423 16.87 -3.24 3.08
N ALA A 424 17.79 -3.21 2.11
CA ALA A 424 19.22 -3.35 2.36
C ALA A 424 19.73 -2.25 3.31
N ARG A 425 19.29 -1.00 3.12
CA ARG A 425 19.63 0.13 4.00
C ARG A 425 19.15 -0.13 5.44
N GLN A 426 17.89 -0.52 5.62
CA GLN A 426 17.30 -0.79 6.95
C GLN A 426 17.97 -2.00 7.64
N LEU A 427 18.36 -3.02 6.87
CA LEU A 427 19.03 -4.22 7.37
C LEU A 427 20.54 -4.02 7.63
N GLY A 428 21.09 -2.84 7.30
CA GLY A 428 22.54 -2.58 7.40
C GLY A 428 23.37 -3.39 6.40
N LEU A 429 22.80 -3.79 5.28
CA LEU A 429 23.46 -4.52 4.21
C LEU A 429 24.10 -3.58 3.19
N PRO A 430 25.09 -4.04 2.41
CA PRO A 430 25.61 -3.29 1.26
C PRO A 430 24.48 -2.92 0.31
N GLN A 431 24.58 -1.75 -0.34
CA GLN A 431 23.60 -1.38 -1.36
C GLN A 431 23.67 -2.32 -2.55
N PRO A 432 22.52 -2.84 -3.04
CA PRO A 432 22.51 -3.71 -4.20
C PRO A 432 22.96 -2.94 -5.44
N ALA A 433 23.87 -3.55 -6.20
CA ALA A 433 24.29 -3.00 -7.48
C ALA A 433 23.37 -3.54 -8.59
N PHE A 434 22.64 -2.66 -9.25
CA PHE A 434 21.85 -2.99 -10.43
C PHE A 434 22.65 -2.61 -11.67
N PRO A 435 23.09 -3.57 -12.51
CA PRO A 435 23.72 -3.24 -13.76
C PRO A 435 22.74 -2.47 -14.68
N PRO A 436 23.26 -1.65 -15.62
CA PRO A 436 22.39 -1.08 -16.65
C PRO A 436 21.62 -2.19 -17.37
N PRO A 437 20.34 -1.99 -17.73
CA PRO A 437 19.48 -3.03 -18.27
C PRO A 437 20.04 -3.56 -19.61
N ARG A 438 20.81 -4.64 -19.54
CA ARG A 438 21.41 -5.33 -20.70
C ARG A 438 20.91 -6.75 -20.87
N GLY A 439 20.03 -7.21 -19.96
CA GLY A 439 19.58 -8.58 -19.89
C GLY A 439 18.14 -8.72 -19.40
N ASN A 440 17.91 -9.75 -18.60
CA ASN A 440 16.63 -10.00 -17.93
C ASN A 440 16.62 -9.25 -16.58
N PRO A 441 15.83 -8.19 -16.41
CA PRO A 441 15.78 -7.44 -15.15
C PRO A 441 15.42 -8.30 -13.92
N LEU A 442 14.64 -9.36 -14.11
CA LEU A 442 14.26 -10.28 -13.02
C LEU A 442 15.45 -11.15 -12.58
N GLU A 443 16.30 -11.55 -13.50
CA GLU A 443 17.53 -12.30 -13.17
C GLU A 443 18.52 -11.40 -12.44
N ASP A 444 18.71 -10.16 -12.90
CA ASP A 444 19.59 -9.19 -12.24
C ASP A 444 19.13 -8.91 -10.81
N LEU A 445 17.82 -8.75 -10.60
CA LEU A 445 17.20 -8.58 -9.29
C LEU A 445 17.44 -9.81 -8.40
N TYR A 446 17.19 -11.02 -8.93
CA TYR A 446 17.41 -12.26 -8.20
C TYR A 446 18.87 -12.42 -7.75
N GLN A 447 19.83 -12.12 -8.63
CA GLN A 447 21.25 -12.20 -8.31
C GLN A 447 21.67 -11.14 -7.28
N ALA A 448 21.13 -9.93 -7.37
CA ALA A 448 21.35 -8.87 -6.38
C ALA A 448 20.86 -9.30 -5.00
N GLU A 449 19.63 -9.79 -4.90
CA GLU A 449 19.03 -10.28 -3.67
C GLU A 449 19.77 -11.49 -3.09
N ARG A 450 20.14 -12.44 -3.95
CA ARG A 450 20.94 -13.61 -3.56
C ARG A 450 22.30 -13.18 -3.00
N GLY A 451 22.92 -12.15 -3.59
CA GLY A 451 24.17 -11.59 -3.08
C GLY A 451 24.03 -11.05 -1.65
N LEU A 452 22.95 -10.34 -1.36
CA LEU A 452 22.65 -9.79 -0.03
C LEU A 452 22.40 -10.89 1.02
N LEU A 453 21.75 -11.98 0.63
CA LEU A 453 21.40 -13.10 1.49
C LEU A 453 22.52 -14.13 1.62
N ASN A 454 23.61 -13.98 0.89
CA ASN A 454 24.73 -14.91 0.95
C ASN A 454 25.31 -15.02 2.36
N GLY A 455 25.60 -16.25 2.79
CA GLY A 455 26.15 -16.53 4.12
C GLY A 455 25.15 -16.33 5.26
N TYR A 456 23.85 -16.16 4.97
CA TYR A 456 22.79 -16.05 5.99
C TYR A 456 22.99 -14.91 6.99
N ALA A 457 23.58 -13.79 6.56
CA ALA A 457 23.69 -12.61 7.40
C ALA A 457 22.31 -12.05 7.79
N VAL A 458 21.34 -12.27 6.92
CA VAL A 458 19.91 -12.03 7.14
C VAL A 458 19.15 -13.31 6.81
N VAL A 459 18.19 -13.67 7.66
CA VAL A 459 17.27 -14.80 7.46
C VAL A 459 15.84 -14.29 7.39
N PRO A 460 15.25 -14.18 6.19
CA PRO A 460 13.85 -13.85 6.00
C PRO A 460 12.94 -14.87 6.71
N LEU A 461 11.90 -14.38 7.39
CA LEU A 461 10.95 -15.22 8.11
C LEU A 461 9.55 -15.13 7.53
N PHE A 462 9.02 -13.91 7.42
CA PHE A 462 7.65 -13.67 6.94
C PHE A 462 7.57 -12.36 6.18
N HIS A 463 6.76 -12.35 5.11
CA HIS A 463 6.23 -11.12 4.55
C HIS A 463 4.86 -10.85 5.18
N LEU A 464 4.68 -9.66 5.74
CA LEU A 464 3.52 -9.29 6.53
C LEU A 464 2.75 -8.15 5.87
N PRO A 465 1.41 -8.22 5.84
CA PRO A 465 0.59 -7.09 5.44
C PRO A 465 0.42 -6.08 6.58
N VAL A 466 0.00 -4.88 6.24
CA VAL A 466 -0.59 -3.92 7.17
C VAL A 466 -2.11 -3.91 6.99
N ALA A 467 -2.84 -3.58 8.04
CA ALA A 467 -4.29 -3.56 8.00
C ALA A 467 -4.83 -2.27 8.62
N SER A 468 -5.97 -1.83 8.10
CA SER A 468 -6.72 -0.68 8.60
C SER A 468 -8.20 -1.02 8.65
N ALA A 469 -8.97 -0.29 9.46
CA ALA A 469 -10.41 -0.40 9.50
C ALA A 469 -11.05 0.99 9.54
N ALA A 470 -12.21 1.12 8.91
CA ALA A 470 -12.97 2.36 8.89
C ALA A 470 -14.41 2.15 9.33
N SER A 471 -15.00 3.17 9.90
CA SER A 471 -16.44 3.19 10.20
C SER A 471 -17.25 3.17 8.90
N THR A 472 -18.49 2.70 8.98
CA THR A 472 -19.40 2.68 7.82
C THR A 472 -19.80 4.10 7.33
N ARG A 473 -19.43 5.15 8.06
CA ARG A 473 -19.61 6.55 7.66
C ARG A 473 -18.61 6.99 6.59
N VAL A 474 -17.40 6.41 6.58
CA VAL A 474 -16.36 6.75 5.62
C VAL A 474 -16.70 6.12 4.28
N ARG A 475 -16.71 6.92 3.23
CA ARG A 475 -17.00 6.54 1.86
C ARG A 475 -15.82 6.86 0.96
N ASP A 476 -15.72 6.15 -0.14
CA ASP A 476 -14.70 6.30 -1.18
C ASP A 476 -13.26 6.25 -0.63
N TRP A 477 -13.07 5.48 0.45
CA TRP A 477 -11.77 5.21 1.02
C TRP A 477 -11.59 3.73 1.36
N ALA A 478 -10.44 3.21 1.00
CA ALA A 478 -9.92 1.93 1.44
C ALA A 478 -8.39 2.04 1.48
N THR A 479 -7.74 1.26 2.31
CA THR A 479 -6.28 1.13 2.24
C THR A 479 -5.92 0.60 0.85
N ASP A 480 -4.95 1.20 0.20
CA ASP A 480 -4.44 0.72 -1.08
C ASP A 480 -3.74 -0.66 -0.93
N ARG A 481 -3.29 -1.21 -2.05
CA ARG A 481 -2.60 -2.51 -2.06
C ARG A 481 -1.28 -2.51 -1.28
N LEU A 482 -0.68 -1.34 -1.06
CA LEU A 482 0.59 -1.15 -0.36
C LEU A 482 0.42 -0.69 1.08
N GLY A 483 -0.81 -0.45 1.55
CA GLY A 483 -1.08 0.01 2.91
C GLY A 483 -0.99 1.52 3.10
N GLU A 484 -0.79 2.27 2.02
CA GLU A 484 -0.80 3.73 2.02
C GLU A 484 -2.23 4.29 2.03
N TRP A 485 -2.36 5.57 2.38
CA TRP A 485 -3.62 6.31 2.43
C TRP A 485 -3.60 7.53 1.49
N SER A 486 -2.72 7.52 0.49
CA SER A 486 -2.43 8.67 -0.37
C SER A 486 -2.68 8.45 -1.86
N GLU A 487 -3.00 7.23 -2.30
CA GLU A 487 -3.28 6.95 -3.71
C GLU A 487 -4.69 7.40 -4.13
N SER A 488 -4.82 7.73 -5.40
CA SER A 488 -6.11 8.08 -6.02
C SER A 488 -7.12 6.94 -5.88
N GLY A 489 -8.26 7.22 -5.24
CA GLY A 489 -9.28 6.23 -4.89
C GLY A 489 -9.10 5.53 -3.54
N SER A 490 -7.98 5.79 -2.84
CA SER A 490 -7.72 5.35 -1.47
C SER A 490 -7.18 6.47 -0.56
N SER A 491 -6.96 7.66 -1.11
CA SER A 491 -6.53 8.82 -0.34
C SER A 491 -7.60 9.28 0.64
N LEU A 492 -7.18 9.70 1.84
CA LEU A 492 -8.08 10.39 2.77
C LEU A 492 -8.58 11.74 2.20
N ALA A 493 -7.93 12.29 1.17
CA ALA A 493 -8.41 13.48 0.46
C ALA A 493 -9.66 13.19 -0.39
N ASP A 494 -9.81 11.97 -0.88
CA ASP A 494 -10.96 11.51 -1.66
C ASP A 494 -12.10 10.97 -0.76
N ALA A 495 -11.82 10.74 0.53
CA ALA A 495 -12.81 10.26 1.49
C ALA A 495 -13.86 11.32 1.81
N TRP A 496 -15.10 10.89 1.98
CA TRP A 496 -16.20 11.76 2.45
C TRP A 496 -17.03 11.06 3.51
N LEU A 497 -17.78 11.84 4.30
CA LEU A 497 -18.56 11.35 5.42
C LEU A 497 -20.05 11.29 5.07
N ALA A 498 -20.66 10.11 5.21
CA ALA A 498 -22.11 9.95 5.13
C ALA A 498 -22.79 10.36 6.45
N ASP A 499 -24.00 10.94 6.39
CA ASP A 499 -24.79 11.30 7.57
C ASP A 499 -25.23 10.06 8.34
N ARG A 500 -25.24 10.16 9.69
CA ARG A 500 -25.45 9.03 10.60
C ARG A 500 -26.79 8.29 10.49
N LEU A 501 -27.81 8.82 9.82
CA LEU A 501 -29.17 8.23 9.89
C LEU A 501 -30.02 8.23 8.61
N ASN A 502 -29.71 9.00 7.57
CA ASN A 502 -30.60 9.11 6.42
C ASN A 502 -30.19 8.29 5.18
N ASP A 503 -28.92 7.92 5.06
CA ASP A 503 -28.42 7.18 3.89
C ASP A 503 -28.47 5.65 4.06
N LEU A 504 -28.88 5.16 5.23
CA LEU A 504 -29.03 3.71 5.53
C LEU A 504 -30.48 3.21 5.42
N ARG A 505 -31.45 4.10 5.16
CA ARG A 505 -32.83 3.66 4.90
C ARG A 505 -32.98 3.31 3.42
N PRO A 506 -33.42 2.09 3.09
CA PRO A 506 -34.00 1.83 1.77
C PRO A 506 -35.15 2.81 1.56
N ALA A 507 -35.33 3.27 0.32
CA ALA A 507 -36.34 4.27 -0.05
C ALA A 507 -37.82 3.80 0.09
N ASP A 508 -38.12 2.89 0.99
CA ASP A 508 -39.45 2.33 1.22
C ASP A 508 -39.86 2.45 2.70
N SER A 509 -40.29 3.65 3.06
CA SER A 509 -41.31 3.84 4.09
C SER A 509 -41.85 5.28 4.03
N ARG A 510 -42.60 5.61 2.99
CA ARG A 510 -43.59 6.69 3.08
C ARG A 510 -44.78 6.15 3.87
N PRO A 511 -45.20 6.79 4.97
CA PRO A 511 -46.45 6.46 5.59
C PRO A 511 -47.57 6.83 4.63
N GLU A 512 -48.47 5.87 4.33
CA GLU A 512 -49.72 6.13 3.63
C GLU A 512 -50.48 7.25 4.38
N ALA A 513 -50.72 8.35 3.67
CA ALA A 513 -51.61 9.39 4.15
C ALA A 513 -53.03 8.80 4.22
N GLY A 514 -53.50 8.58 5.44
CA GLY A 514 -54.84 8.09 5.71
C GLY A 514 -55.90 9.03 5.13
N SER A 515 -56.80 8.45 4.40
CA SER A 515 -58.07 9.03 3.99
C SER A 515 -58.91 9.44 5.19
N ARG A 516 -59.32 10.71 5.20
CA ARG A 516 -60.59 11.19 5.69
C ARG A 516 -61.13 12.27 4.77
#